data_7d4d6b7b257369fdacfe148e0432d195
#
_entry.id   7d4d6b7b257369fdacfe148e0432d195
#
_cell.length_a   1.000
_cell.length_b   1.000
_cell.length_c   1.000
_cell.angle_alpha   90.00
_cell.angle_beta   90.00
_cell.angle_gamma   90.00
#
_symmetry.space_group_name_H-M   'P 1'
#
loop_
_entity.id
_entity.type
_entity.pdbx_description
1 polymer ?
#
loop_
_entity_poly.entity_id
_entity_poly.type
_entity_poly.pdbx_seq_one_letter_code
_entity_poly.pdbx_strand_id
1 'polypeptide(L)'
;MTVAVRVIPCLDVDAGRVVKGVNFANLRDAGDPVELAGRYDAGRADELTFLDVTASSGDRETTYDVVRRTAEQVFIPLTVGGGVRTTDDVDTLLRAGADKVGVNTAAIARPELIREIADRFGSQVLVLSADARRVPAGEEPTPSGFEVTTHGGRRGTGIDAVEWAARAAELGAGEILLNSMDADGTKTGFDLEMIRAVRAVTGIPLIASGGAGAVEHFHPAIEAGADAVLAASVFHFGEFTVDDVKSELKAHGHPVR
;
A
#
# COMPACT_ATOMS: atom_id res chain seq x y z
N MET A 1 4.00 -10.83 -23.07
CA MET A 1 5.09 -10.50 -22.13
C MET A 1 4.50 -10.52 -20.74
N THR A 2 4.98 -11.38 -19.87
CA THR A 2 4.55 -11.41 -18.46
C THR A 2 5.26 -10.28 -17.72
N VAL A 3 4.51 -9.44 -17.03
CA VAL A 3 5.06 -8.38 -16.18
C VAL A 3 5.71 -9.04 -14.95
N ALA A 4 6.87 -8.56 -14.53
CA ALA A 4 7.53 -9.09 -13.34
C ALA A 4 6.74 -8.71 -12.07
N VAL A 5 6.65 -9.65 -11.14
CA VAL A 5 6.10 -9.40 -9.80
C VAL A 5 6.99 -8.43 -9.06
N ARG A 6 6.40 -7.48 -8.36
CA ARG A 6 7.11 -6.49 -7.54
C ARG A 6 7.02 -6.85 -6.07
N VAL A 7 8.15 -6.76 -5.36
CA VAL A 7 8.24 -6.90 -3.91
C VAL A 7 8.53 -5.52 -3.31
N ILE A 8 7.61 -5.04 -2.48
CA ILE A 8 7.54 -3.64 -2.05
C ILE A 8 7.63 -3.57 -0.51
N PRO A 9 8.75 -3.13 0.07
CA PRO A 9 8.80 -2.76 1.47
C PRO A 9 7.93 -1.52 1.75
N CYS A 10 7.21 -1.55 2.89
CA CYS A 10 6.41 -0.42 3.36
C CYS A 10 7.00 0.18 4.63
N LEU A 11 7.16 1.49 4.64
CA LEU A 11 7.67 2.28 5.75
C LEU A 11 6.51 3.09 6.34
N ASP A 12 5.94 2.64 7.46
CA ASP A 12 4.99 3.44 8.23
C ASP A 12 5.76 4.51 8.98
N VAL A 13 5.49 5.79 8.71
CA VAL A 13 6.24 6.92 9.27
C VAL A 13 5.36 7.73 10.22
N ASP A 14 5.89 7.96 11.42
CA ASP A 14 5.32 8.82 12.45
C ASP A 14 6.36 9.85 12.87
N ALA A 15 6.04 11.15 12.76
CA ALA A 15 6.91 12.26 13.14
C ALA A 15 8.37 12.11 12.62
N GLY A 16 8.51 11.63 11.37
CA GLY A 16 9.83 11.46 10.74
C GLY A 16 10.60 10.20 11.14
N ARG A 17 10.00 9.27 11.87
CA ARG A 17 10.58 7.96 12.25
C ARG A 17 9.75 6.82 11.66
N VAL A 18 10.43 5.76 11.26
CA VAL A 18 9.71 4.53 10.87
C VAL A 18 9.21 3.84 12.13
N VAL A 19 7.93 3.52 12.12
CA VAL A 19 7.26 2.85 13.23
C VAL A 19 6.55 1.60 12.75
N LYS A 20 6.36 0.64 13.64
CA LYS A 20 5.53 -0.54 13.36
C LYS A 20 4.80 -0.98 14.62
N GLY A 21 3.52 -1.34 14.43
CA GLY A 21 2.65 -1.92 15.44
C GLY A 21 1.72 -2.94 14.81
N VAL A 22 0.93 -3.63 15.63
CA VAL A 22 -0.17 -4.48 15.16
C VAL A 22 -1.42 -3.61 15.05
N ASN A 23 -2.09 -3.61 13.90
CA ASN A 23 -3.27 -2.76 13.63
C ASN A 23 -3.04 -1.28 13.98
N PHE A 24 -1.86 -0.74 13.67
CA PHE A 24 -1.45 0.64 14.01
C PHE A 24 -1.51 0.98 15.52
N ALA A 25 -1.44 -0.02 16.39
CA ALA A 25 -1.39 0.15 17.84
C ALA A 25 -0.03 -0.26 18.42
N ASN A 26 0.35 0.34 19.57
CA ASN A 26 1.63 0.06 20.25
C ASN A 26 2.84 0.21 19.31
N LEU A 27 2.92 1.32 18.60
CA LEU A 27 3.98 1.62 17.64
C LEU A 27 5.36 1.55 18.30
N ARG A 28 6.27 0.80 17.67
CA ARG A 28 7.69 0.70 18.04
C ARG A 28 8.51 1.38 16.95
N ASP A 29 9.52 2.13 17.36
CA ASP A 29 10.51 2.72 16.46
C ASP A 29 11.28 1.59 15.73
N ALA A 30 11.32 1.65 14.41
CA ALA A 30 12.04 0.71 13.56
C ALA A 30 13.26 1.35 12.87
N GLY A 31 13.49 2.65 13.03
CA GLY A 31 14.67 3.33 12.54
C GLY A 31 14.44 4.62 11.75
N ASP A 32 15.51 5.11 11.14
CA ASP A 32 15.46 6.27 10.25
C ASP A 32 14.92 5.84 8.87
N PRO A 33 13.92 6.56 8.33
CA PRO A 33 13.30 6.20 7.06
C PRO A 33 14.26 6.28 5.87
N VAL A 34 15.17 7.24 5.86
CA VAL A 34 16.13 7.41 4.77
C VAL A 34 17.15 6.27 4.74
N GLU A 35 17.66 5.88 5.93
CA GLU A 35 18.59 4.74 6.04
C GLU A 35 17.92 3.43 5.64
N LEU A 36 16.68 3.20 6.08
CA LEU A 36 15.93 1.98 5.72
C LEU A 36 15.63 1.93 4.22
N ALA A 37 15.24 3.06 3.62
CA ALA A 37 14.98 3.15 2.19
C ALA A 37 16.24 2.79 1.38
N GLY A 38 17.40 3.35 1.73
CA GLY A 38 18.68 3.01 1.09
C GLY A 38 19.06 1.53 1.24
N ARG A 39 18.76 0.93 2.40
CA ARG A 39 18.95 -0.52 2.61
C ARG A 39 18.04 -1.37 1.71
N TYR A 40 16.79 -0.96 1.51
CA TYR A 40 15.86 -1.68 0.65
C TYR A 40 16.21 -1.54 -0.83
N ASP A 41 16.66 -0.36 -1.28
CA ASP A 41 17.16 -0.16 -2.63
C ASP A 41 18.38 -1.05 -2.88
N ALA A 42 19.38 -1.02 -2.01
CA ALA A 42 20.52 -1.91 -2.07
C ALA A 42 20.16 -3.41 -1.96
N GLY A 43 19.08 -3.73 -1.21
CA GLY A 43 18.50 -5.06 -1.06
C GLY A 43 17.58 -5.48 -2.22
N ARG A 44 17.59 -4.74 -3.34
CA ARG A 44 16.87 -5.06 -4.57
C ARG A 44 15.35 -5.05 -4.46
N ALA A 45 14.79 -4.22 -3.58
CA ALA A 45 13.36 -3.92 -3.62
C ALA A 45 12.98 -3.35 -5.00
N ASP A 46 11.77 -3.65 -5.47
CA ASP A 46 11.31 -3.15 -6.77
C ASP A 46 10.70 -1.75 -6.70
N GLU A 47 10.14 -1.41 -5.55
CA GLU A 47 9.54 -0.11 -5.20
C GLU A 47 9.60 0.06 -3.69
N LEU A 48 9.36 1.27 -3.21
CA LEU A 48 9.13 1.60 -1.80
C LEU A 48 7.78 2.26 -1.60
N THR A 49 7.13 1.97 -0.49
CA THR A 49 5.93 2.69 -0.06
C THR A 49 6.19 3.36 1.28
N PHE A 50 5.88 4.64 1.34
CA PHE A 50 5.90 5.49 2.52
C PHE A 50 4.46 5.79 2.94
N LEU A 51 4.07 5.44 4.15
CA LEU A 51 2.75 5.77 4.69
C LEU A 51 2.93 6.68 5.92
N ASP A 52 2.58 7.96 5.77
CA ASP A 52 2.49 8.88 6.91
C ASP A 52 1.23 8.53 7.73
N VAL A 53 1.45 7.91 8.90
CA VAL A 53 0.37 7.49 9.80
C VAL A 53 -0.12 8.59 10.71
N THR A 54 0.55 9.75 10.72
CA THR A 54 0.20 10.95 11.53
C THR A 54 -0.42 12.09 10.75
N ALA A 55 -0.56 11.97 9.46
CA ALA A 55 -1.00 13.02 8.54
C ALA A 55 -2.35 13.70 8.88
N SER A 56 -3.06 13.24 9.89
CA SER A 56 -4.24 13.90 10.43
C SER A 56 -3.94 15.01 11.42
N SER A 57 -2.71 15.16 11.93
CA SER A 57 -2.38 16.01 13.07
C SER A 57 -1.46 17.22 12.78
N GLY A 58 -1.07 17.48 11.53
CA GLY A 58 -0.65 18.85 11.18
C GLY A 58 0.82 19.11 10.88
N ASP A 59 1.75 18.18 10.94
CA ASP A 59 3.17 18.46 10.59
C ASP A 59 3.56 17.85 9.24
N ARG A 60 2.99 18.40 8.15
CA ARG A 60 3.28 17.98 6.77
C ARG A 60 4.66 18.40 6.27
N GLU A 61 5.23 19.47 6.82
CA GLU A 61 6.57 19.95 6.46
C GLU A 61 7.62 18.88 6.72
N THR A 62 7.51 18.20 7.88
CA THR A 62 8.39 17.08 8.25
C THR A 62 8.28 15.93 7.24
N THR A 63 7.06 15.58 6.81
CA THR A 63 6.84 14.52 5.81
C THR A 63 7.49 14.86 4.48
N TYR A 64 7.31 16.08 3.98
CA TYR A 64 7.91 16.52 2.71
C TYR A 64 9.44 16.51 2.75
N ASP A 65 10.03 16.91 3.88
CA ASP A 65 11.49 16.86 4.05
C ASP A 65 12.01 15.42 4.04
N VAL A 66 11.35 14.53 4.75
CA VAL A 66 11.72 13.11 4.77
C VAL A 66 11.58 12.49 3.37
N VAL A 67 10.50 12.78 2.64
CA VAL A 67 10.30 12.31 1.26
C VAL A 67 11.45 12.78 0.36
N ARG A 68 11.81 14.06 0.44
CA ARG A 68 12.91 14.63 -0.37
C ARG A 68 14.24 13.95 -0.06
N ARG A 69 14.58 13.82 1.21
CA ARG A 69 15.83 13.16 1.64
C ARG A 69 15.86 11.69 1.24
N THR A 70 14.73 11.01 1.26
CA THR A 70 14.61 9.63 0.80
C THR A 70 14.81 9.53 -0.71
N ALA A 71 14.12 10.37 -1.48
CA ALA A 71 14.22 10.39 -2.95
C ALA A 71 15.64 10.70 -3.44
N GLU A 72 16.45 11.41 -2.65
CA GLU A 72 17.88 11.65 -2.95
C GLU A 72 18.76 10.40 -2.78
N GLN A 73 18.28 9.38 -2.05
CA GLN A 73 19.06 8.19 -1.70
C GLN A 73 18.63 6.92 -2.42
N VAL A 74 17.44 6.90 -3.02
CA VAL A 74 16.88 5.70 -3.68
C VAL A 74 16.66 5.93 -5.17
N PHE A 75 16.82 4.85 -5.95
CA PHE A 75 16.65 4.86 -7.41
C PHE A 75 15.50 3.96 -7.89
N ILE A 76 14.73 3.44 -6.95
CA ILE A 76 13.50 2.68 -7.21
C ILE A 76 12.28 3.58 -6.96
N PRO A 77 11.12 3.31 -7.61
CA PRO A 77 9.93 4.14 -7.46
C PRO A 77 9.50 4.27 -5.99
N LEU A 78 9.15 5.50 -5.60
CA LEU A 78 8.69 5.86 -4.27
C LEU A 78 7.21 6.25 -4.32
N THR A 79 6.36 5.45 -3.66
CA THR A 79 4.96 5.77 -3.41
C THR A 79 4.81 6.43 -2.04
N VAL A 80 4.15 7.57 -1.97
CA VAL A 80 3.89 8.27 -0.70
C VAL A 80 2.39 8.36 -0.44
N GLY A 81 1.95 7.84 0.70
CA GLY A 81 0.55 7.90 1.15
C GLY A 81 0.43 8.54 2.53
N GLY A 82 -0.82 8.85 2.89
CA GLY A 82 -1.15 9.53 4.14
C GLY A 82 -1.45 11.02 3.94
N GLY A 83 -2.61 11.46 4.41
CA GLY A 83 -3.03 12.86 4.45
C GLY A 83 -3.26 13.58 3.12
N VAL A 84 -3.18 12.92 1.97
CA VAL A 84 -3.45 13.51 0.66
C VAL A 84 -4.94 13.81 0.52
N ARG A 85 -5.31 15.08 0.27
CA ARG A 85 -6.70 15.54 0.22
C ARG A 85 -7.04 16.34 -1.04
N THR A 86 -6.02 16.87 -1.70
CA THR A 86 -6.18 17.77 -2.86
C THR A 86 -5.14 17.45 -3.94
N THR A 87 -5.38 17.93 -5.15
CA THR A 87 -4.39 17.86 -6.24
C THR A 87 -3.13 18.67 -5.95
N ASP A 88 -3.20 19.69 -5.08
CA ASP A 88 -2.03 20.49 -4.71
C ASP A 88 -1.15 19.75 -3.68
N ASP A 89 -1.73 18.90 -2.81
CA ASP A 89 -0.96 17.97 -2.00
C ASP A 89 -0.17 16.99 -2.88
N VAL A 90 -0.80 16.49 -3.95
CA VAL A 90 -0.14 15.62 -4.94
C VAL A 90 1.01 16.33 -5.62
N ASP A 91 0.81 17.56 -6.13
CA ASP A 91 1.87 18.35 -6.76
C ASP A 91 3.06 18.56 -5.82
N THR A 92 2.77 18.83 -4.55
CA THR A 92 3.82 19.03 -3.52
C THR A 92 4.63 17.76 -3.27
N LEU A 93 3.98 16.60 -3.16
CA LEU A 93 4.66 15.31 -2.96
C LEU A 93 5.49 14.92 -4.18
N LEU A 94 4.96 15.10 -5.40
CA LEU A 94 5.72 14.84 -6.63
C LEU A 94 6.95 15.73 -6.73
N ARG A 95 6.85 17.03 -6.38
CA ARG A 95 8.00 17.94 -6.32
C ARG A 95 8.99 17.59 -5.22
N ALA A 96 8.54 16.94 -4.15
CA ALA A 96 9.42 16.43 -3.10
C ALA A 96 10.17 15.16 -3.53
N GLY A 97 9.78 14.52 -4.65
CA GLY A 97 10.45 13.36 -5.22
C GLY A 97 9.67 12.05 -5.17
N ALA A 98 8.38 12.09 -4.78
CA ALA A 98 7.51 10.94 -4.93
C ALA A 98 7.23 10.64 -6.41
N ASP A 99 7.19 9.38 -6.81
CA ASP A 99 6.77 8.94 -8.14
C ASP A 99 5.27 8.66 -8.20
N LYS A 100 4.70 8.22 -7.07
CA LYS A 100 3.28 7.90 -6.92
C LYS A 100 2.74 8.43 -5.59
N VAL A 101 1.43 8.66 -5.55
CA VAL A 101 0.73 9.06 -4.33
C VAL A 101 -0.41 8.11 -3.99
N GLY A 102 -0.48 7.73 -2.70
CA GLY A 102 -1.55 6.91 -2.16
C GLY A 102 -2.69 7.75 -1.58
N VAL A 103 -3.92 7.48 -2.01
CA VAL A 103 -5.13 8.18 -1.53
C VAL A 103 -6.15 7.16 -1.01
N ASN A 104 -6.72 7.39 0.17
CA ASN A 104 -7.78 6.57 0.77
C ASN A 104 -8.96 7.44 1.22
N THR A 105 -8.98 7.90 2.45
CA THR A 105 -10.12 8.60 3.09
C THR A 105 -10.65 9.77 2.27
N ALA A 106 -9.79 10.55 1.64
CA ALA A 106 -10.20 11.68 0.82
C ALA A 106 -10.93 11.24 -0.46
N ALA A 107 -10.49 10.14 -1.07
CA ALA A 107 -11.15 9.57 -2.25
C ALA A 107 -12.52 8.97 -1.89
N ILE A 108 -12.66 8.35 -0.72
CA ILE A 108 -13.96 7.85 -0.22
C ILE A 108 -14.92 9.02 0.02
N ALA A 109 -14.44 10.11 0.62
CA ALA A 109 -15.25 11.29 0.88
C ALA A 109 -15.62 12.06 -0.40
N ARG A 110 -14.73 12.06 -1.41
CA ARG A 110 -14.91 12.77 -2.68
C ARG A 110 -14.28 11.95 -3.82
N PRO A 111 -15.01 11.03 -4.42
CA PRO A 111 -14.50 10.14 -5.48
C PRO A 111 -13.94 10.88 -6.70
N GLU A 112 -14.46 12.06 -7.00
CA GLU A 112 -13.99 12.93 -8.11
C GLU A 112 -12.52 13.30 -7.98
N LEU A 113 -11.96 13.28 -6.77
CA LEU A 113 -10.53 13.53 -6.53
C LEU A 113 -9.64 12.55 -7.33
N ILE A 114 -10.08 11.29 -7.47
CA ILE A 114 -9.37 10.28 -8.27
C ILE A 114 -9.22 10.77 -9.72
N ARG A 115 -10.32 11.24 -10.32
CA ARG A 115 -10.31 11.74 -11.70
C ARG A 115 -9.49 13.01 -11.83
N GLU A 116 -9.63 13.95 -10.90
CA GLU A 116 -8.86 15.21 -10.93
C GLU A 116 -7.34 14.94 -10.87
N ILE A 117 -6.90 13.99 -10.06
CA ILE A 117 -5.49 13.61 -9.99
C ILE A 117 -5.07 12.93 -11.30
N ALA A 118 -5.84 11.97 -11.79
CA ALA A 118 -5.53 11.24 -13.02
C ALA A 118 -5.48 12.16 -14.24
N ASP A 119 -6.41 13.11 -14.36
CA ASP A 119 -6.46 14.08 -15.46
C ASP A 119 -5.27 15.06 -15.43
N ARG A 120 -4.85 15.48 -14.24
CA ARG A 120 -3.76 16.46 -14.08
C ARG A 120 -2.36 15.84 -14.17
N PHE A 121 -2.16 14.67 -13.63
CA PHE A 121 -0.83 14.06 -13.45
C PHE A 121 -0.65 12.72 -14.17
N GLY A 122 -1.72 12.15 -14.69
CA GLY A 122 -1.75 10.81 -15.26
C GLY A 122 -2.12 9.74 -14.21
N SER A 123 -2.85 8.70 -14.66
CA SER A 123 -3.30 7.61 -13.78
C SER A 123 -2.15 6.88 -13.10
N GLN A 124 -0.99 6.76 -13.75
CA GLN A 124 0.19 6.09 -13.19
C GLN A 124 0.72 6.71 -11.89
N VAL A 125 0.35 7.97 -11.59
CA VAL A 125 0.73 8.66 -10.34
C VAL A 125 -0.16 8.23 -9.17
N LEU A 126 -1.40 7.77 -9.44
CA LEU A 126 -2.39 7.55 -8.40
C LEU A 126 -2.51 6.08 -8.01
N VAL A 127 -2.21 5.80 -6.74
CA VAL A 127 -2.48 4.53 -6.07
C VAL A 127 -3.71 4.70 -5.18
N LEU A 128 -4.78 3.93 -5.44
CA LEU A 128 -5.88 3.81 -4.48
C LEU A 128 -5.39 2.95 -3.31
N SER A 129 -5.20 3.54 -2.14
CA SER A 129 -4.97 2.76 -0.91
C SER A 129 -6.33 2.35 -0.34
N ALA A 130 -6.66 1.06 -0.44
CA ALA A 130 -7.92 0.50 0.01
C ALA A 130 -7.69 -0.37 1.27
N ASP A 131 -7.90 0.23 2.45
CA ASP A 131 -7.97 -0.53 3.70
C ASP A 131 -9.35 -1.19 3.75
N ALA A 132 -9.39 -2.51 3.72
CA ALA A 132 -10.64 -3.26 3.68
C ALA A 132 -10.68 -4.36 4.75
N ARG A 133 -11.88 -4.68 5.22
CA ARG A 133 -12.12 -5.75 6.20
C ARG A 133 -13.39 -6.52 5.85
N ARG A 134 -13.56 -7.68 6.43
CA ARG A 134 -14.86 -8.34 6.42
C ARG A 134 -15.86 -7.54 7.24
N VAL A 135 -17.10 -7.48 6.74
CA VAL A 135 -18.18 -6.81 7.49
C VAL A 135 -18.41 -7.56 8.80
N PRO A 136 -18.34 -6.89 9.96
CA PRO A 136 -18.54 -7.53 11.25
C PRO A 136 -19.93 -8.17 11.38
N ALA A 137 -20.00 -9.28 12.12
CA ALA A 137 -21.26 -9.94 12.40
C ALA A 137 -22.23 -8.98 13.12
N GLY A 138 -23.45 -8.83 12.57
CA GLY A 138 -24.48 -7.94 13.11
C GLY A 138 -24.51 -6.54 12.49
N GLU A 139 -23.56 -6.18 11.64
CA GLU A 139 -23.62 -5.01 10.76
C GLU A 139 -24.33 -5.37 9.44
N GLU A 140 -24.78 -4.36 8.69
CA GLU A 140 -25.43 -4.57 7.39
C GLU A 140 -24.40 -5.11 6.39
N PRO A 141 -24.64 -6.29 5.77
CA PRO A 141 -23.65 -6.90 4.87
C PRO A 141 -23.56 -6.13 3.55
N THR A 142 -22.33 -5.97 3.07
CA THR A 142 -22.06 -5.51 1.70
C THR A 142 -22.20 -6.69 0.70
N PRO A 143 -22.39 -6.44 -0.61
CA PRO A 143 -22.54 -7.49 -1.61
C PRO A 143 -21.38 -8.51 -1.64
N SER A 144 -20.13 -8.05 -1.47
CA SER A 144 -18.96 -8.93 -1.44
C SER A 144 -18.64 -9.50 -0.05
N GLY A 145 -19.27 -9.00 1.00
CA GLY A 145 -18.92 -9.28 2.40
C GLY A 145 -17.69 -8.52 2.90
N PHE A 146 -17.06 -7.68 2.06
CA PHE A 146 -15.96 -6.81 2.43
C PHE A 146 -16.39 -5.34 2.39
N GLU A 147 -15.96 -4.55 3.35
CA GLU A 147 -16.15 -3.10 3.34
C GLU A 147 -14.82 -2.35 3.35
N VAL A 148 -14.76 -1.19 2.70
CA VAL A 148 -13.63 -0.29 2.87
C VAL A 148 -13.75 0.45 4.20
N THR A 149 -12.58 0.75 4.76
CA THR A 149 -12.46 1.46 6.02
C THR A 149 -11.68 2.76 5.86
N THR A 150 -11.80 3.63 6.82
CA THR A 150 -11.08 4.90 6.90
C THR A 150 -10.31 5.01 8.21
N HIS A 151 -9.44 6.04 8.31
CA HIS A 151 -8.68 6.35 9.52
C HIS A 151 -7.82 5.17 10.00
N GLY A 152 -7.13 4.48 9.07
CA GLY A 152 -6.29 3.32 9.38
C GLY A 152 -7.09 2.14 9.92
N GLY A 153 -8.18 1.77 9.26
CA GLY A 153 -9.01 0.62 9.61
C GLY A 153 -10.03 0.83 10.74
N ARG A 154 -9.99 2.01 11.40
CA ARG A 154 -10.78 2.24 12.63
C ARG A 154 -12.26 2.48 12.40
N ARG A 155 -12.67 2.87 11.19
CA ARG A 155 -14.05 3.20 10.86
C ARG A 155 -14.50 2.47 9.62
N GLY A 156 -15.48 1.58 9.73
CA GLY A 156 -16.21 1.03 8.61
C GLY A 156 -17.00 2.12 7.90
N THR A 157 -17.21 1.96 6.61
CA THR A 157 -17.94 2.93 5.78
C THR A 157 -19.25 2.38 5.25
N GLY A 158 -19.45 1.06 5.31
CA GLY A 158 -20.55 0.37 4.65
C GLY A 158 -20.44 0.33 3.12
N ILE A 159 -19.35 0.83 2.55
CA ILE A 159 -19.08 0.78 1.11
C ILE A 159 -18.42 -0.56 0.78
N ASP A 160 -19.00 -1.29 -0.18
CA ASP A 160 -18.43 -2.54 -0.66
C ASP A 160 -17.02 -2.33 -1.26
N ALA A 161 -16.04 -3.08 -0.76
CA ALA A 161 -14.64 -2.93 -1.16
C ALA A 161 -14.38 -3.31 -2.62
N VAL A 162 -15.13 -4.30 -3.14
CA VAL A 162 -14.99 -4.79 -4.52
C VAL A 162 -15.61 -3.78 -5.49
N GLU A 163 -16.80 -3.28 -5.20
CA GLU A 163 -17.44 -2.22 -5.99
C GLU A 163 -16.62 -0.93 -5.98
N TRP A 164 -16.05 -0.58 -4.84
CA TRP A 164 -15.18 0.59 -4.70
C TRP A 164 -13.92 0.47 -5.54
N ALA A 165 -13.27 -0.69 -5.55
CA ALA A 165 -12.10 -0.96 -6.38
C ALA A 165 -12.41 -0.81 -7.88
N ALA A 166 -13.53 -1.36 -8.34
CA ALA A 166 -13.99 -1.22 -9.72
C ALA A 166 -14.25 0.25 -10.08
N ARG A 167 -14.98 0.97 -9.24
CA ARG A 167 -15.30 2.39 -9.43
C ARG A 167 -14.05 3.27 -9.46
N ALA A 168 -13.10 3.00 -8.58
CA ALA A 168 -11.86 3.78 -8.54
C ALA A 168 -11.02 3.57 -9.82
N ALA A 169 -10.97 2.35 -10.36
CA ALA A 169 -10.34 2.08 -11.64
C ALA A 169 -11.02 2.84 -12.79
N GLU A 170 -12.35 2.87 -12.84
CA GLU A 170 -13.12 3.65 -13.82
C GLU A 170 -12.89 5.17 -13.69
N LEU A 171 -12.66 5.66 -12.48
CA LEU A 171 -12.35 7.06 -12.22
C LEU A 171 -10.91 7.45 -12.60
N GLY A 172 -10.05 6.47 -12.88
CA GLY A 172 -8.69 6.70 -13.35
C GLY A 172 -7.58 6.35 -12.37
N ALA A 173 -7.86 5.62 -11.30
CA ALA A 173 -6.78 5.06 -10.46
C ALA A 173 -5.87 4.19 -11.32
N GLY A 174 -4.57 4.37 -11.19
CA GLY A 174 -3.59 3.62 -11.96
C GLY A 174 -3.18 2.32 -11.31
N GLU A 175 -3.41 2.18 -9.99
CA GLU A 175 -3.02 1.03 -9.20
C GLU A 175 -3.87 0.94 -7.92
N ILE A 176 -4.06 -0.25 -7.38
CA ILE A 176 -4.74 -0.48 -6.10
C ILE A 176 -3.75 -1.11 -5.12
N LEU A 177 -3.54 -0.48 -3.98
CA LEU A 177 -2.94 -1.07 -2.79
C LEU A 177 -4.07 -1.58 -1.90
N LEU A 178 -4.31 -2.88 -1.94
CA LEU A 178 -5.35 -3.56 -1.16
C LEU A 178 -4.76 -4.08 0.15
N ASN A 179 -5.12 -3.46 1.25
CA ASN A 179 -4.69 -3.85 2.58
C ASN A 179 -5.81 -4.55 3.34
N SER A 180 -5.62 -5.81 3.70
CA SER A 180 -6.55 -6.54 4.57
C SER A 180 -6.31 -6.15 6.02
N MET A 181 -7.28 -5.42 6.60
CA MET A 181 -7.23 -5.05 8.02
C MET A 181 -7.38 -6.25 8.95
N ASP A 182 -8.05 -7.31 8.49
CA ASP A 182 -8.21 -8.55 9.26
C ASP A 182 -6.90 -9.34 9.33
N ALA A 183 -6.10 -9.28 8.27
CA ALA A 183 -4.84 -9.99 8.19
C ALA A 183 -3.63 -9.17 8.68
N ASP A 184 -3.72 -7.83 8.70
CA ASP A 184 -2.58 -6.97 9.04
C ASP A 184 -2.02 -7.26 10.43
N GLY A 185 -0.71 -7.49 10.49
CA GLY A 185 0.03 -7.82 11.70
C GLY A 185 -0.16 -9.25 12.22
N THR A 186 -1.06 -10.06 11.65
CA THR A 186 -1.31 -11.44 12.12
C THR A 186 -0.22 -12.42 11.74
N LYS A 187 0.52 -12.17 10.66
CA LYS A 187 1.56 -13.06 10.10
C LYS A 187 1.02 -14.44 9.64
N THR A 188 -0.28 -14.55 9.34
CA THR A 188 -0.93 -15.82 8.96
C THR A 188 -1.14 -15.99 7.45
N GLY A 189 -0.64 -15.07 6.64
CA GLY A 189 -0.78 -15.02 5.20
C GLY A 189 -1.71 -13.90 4.72
N PHE A 190 -1.62 -13.59 3.43
CA PHE A 190 -2.48 -12.59 2.79
C PHE A 190 -3.92 -13.06 2.69
N ASP A 191 -4.88 -12.13 2.62
CA ASP A 191 -6.29 -12.45 2.41
C ASP A 191 -6.56 -12.80 0.93
N LEU A 192 -6.40 -14.07 0.61
CA LEU A 192 -6.51 -14.57 -0.77
C LEU A 192 -7.92 -14.44 -1.34
N GLU A 193 -8.95 -14.50 -0.50
CA GLU A 193 -10.35 -14.34 -0.91
C GLU A 193 -10.61 -12.91 -1.37
N MET A 194 -10.18 -11.93 -0.56
CA MET A 194 -10.30 -10.51 -0.89
C MET A 194 -9.51 -10.15 -2.15
N ILE A 195 -8.29 -10.67 -2.31
CA ILE A 195 -7.47 -10.44 -3.52
C ILE A 195 -8.20 -10.96 -4.76
N ARG A 196 -8.73 -12.20 -4.74
CA ARG A 196 -9.48 -12.77 -5.87
C ARG A 196 -10.74 -11.97 -6.19
N ALA A 197 -11.48 -11.53 -5.18
CA ALA A 197 -12.69 -10.75 -5.35
C ALA A 197 -12.41 -9.41 -6.06
N VAL A 198 -11.38 -8.69 -5.63
CA VAL A 198 -10.98 -7.41 -6.25
C VAL A 198 -10.41 -7.66 -7.66
N ARG A 199 -9.55 -8.68 -7.85
CA ARG A 199 -8.99 -9.01 -9.16
C ARG A 199 -10.07 -9.32 -10.19
N ALA A 200 -11.17 -9.94 -9.80
CA ALA A 200 -12.26 -10.29 -10.70
C ALA A 200 -12.96 -9.08 -11.35
N VAL A 201 -12.88 -7.91 -10.74
CA VAL A 201 -13.60 -6.69 -11.19
C VAL A 201 -12.69 -5.60 -11.77
N THR A 202 -11.36 -5.75 -11.68
CA THR A 202 -10.44 -4.74 -12.19
C THR A 202 -9.22 -5.34 -12.88
N GLY A 203 -8.77 -4.69 -13.95
CA GLY A 203 -7.56 -5.07 -14.70
C GLY A 203 -6.33 -4.22 -14.38
N ILE A 204 -6.44 -3.18 -13.53
CA ILE A 204 -5.28 -2.36 -13.16
C ILE A 204 -4.37 -3.12 -12.17
N PRO A 205 -3.08 -2.76 -12.04
CA PRO A 205 -2.17 -3.38 -11.10
C PRO A 205 -2.72 -3.45 -9.68
N LEU A 206 -2.56 -4.61 -9.03
CA LEU A 206 -3.06 -4.88 -7.69
C LEU A 206 -1.89 -5.25 -6.77
N ILE A 207 -1.69 -4.47 -5.71
CA ILE A 207 -0.70 -4.72 -4.66
C ILE A 207 -1.43 -5.35 -3.48
N ALA A 208 -1.05 -6.57 -3.09
CA ALA A 208 -1.56 -7.21 -1.89
C ALA A 208 -0.77 -6.79 -0.65
N SER A 209 -1.47 -6.43 0.42
CA SER A 209 -0.92 -6.01 1.71
C SER A 209 -1.70 -6.60 2.89
N GLY A 210 -1.01 -6.77 4.01
CA GLY A 210 -1.56 -7.33 5.25
C GLY A 210 -1.44 -8.84 5.34
N GLY A 211 -0.80 -9.33 6.41
CA GLY A 211 -0.73 -10.75 6.75
C GLY A 211 0.59 -11.47 6.43
N ALA A 212 1.54 -10.85 5.75
CA ALA A 212 2.84 -11.46 5.49
C ALA A 212 3.56 -11.83 6.80
N GLY A 213 4.00 -13.09 6.92
CA GLY A 213 4.68 -13.60 8.11
C GLY A 213 5.71 -14.67 7.82
N ALA A 214 5.68 -15.26 6.62
CA ALA A 214 6.64 -16.24 6.14
C ALA A 214 6.83 -16.07 4.63
N VAL A 215 7.95 -16.53 4.09
CA VAL A 215 8.27 -16.39 2.67
C VAL A 215 7.26 -17.13 1.78
N GLU A 216 6.76 -18.24 2.26
CA GLU A 216 5.77 -19.09 1.58
C GLU A 216 4.39 -18.40 1.41
N HIS A 217 4.12 -17.31 2.12
CA HIS A 217 2.85 -16.58 2.02
C HIS A 217 2.74 -15.76 0.72
N PHE A 218 3.86 -15.42 0.09
CA PHE A 218 3.89 -14.48 -1.05
C PHE A 218 3.40 -15.12 -2.35
N HIS A 219 3.82 -16.35 -2.65
CA HIS A 219 3.39 -17.07 -3.85
C HIS A 219 1.84 -17.21 -3.96
N PRO A 220 1.11 -17.63 -2.91
CA PRO A 220 -0.35 -17.73 -2.98
C PRO A 220 -1.05 -16.40 -3.28
N ALA A 221 -0.49 -15.25 -2.83
CA ALA A 221 -1.04 -13.94 -3.13
C ALA A 221 -0.95 -13.60 -4.63
N ILE A 222 0.15 -13.96 -5.27
CA ILE A 222 0.31 -13.80 -6.73
C ILE A 222 -0.65 -14.73 -7.49
N GLU A 223 -0.77 -15.98 -7.08
CA GLU A 223 -1.74 -16.92 -7.66
C GLU A 223 -3.20 -16.46 -7.48
N ALA A 224 -3.49 -15.73 -6.40
CA ALA A 224 -4.79 -15.10 -6.19
C ALA A 224 -5.05 -13.90 -7.10
N GLY A 225 -4.04 -13.40 -7.82
CA GLY A 225 -4.16 -12.34 -8.80
C GLY A 225 -3.48 -11.01 -8.45
N ALA A 226 -2.65 -10.96 -7.42
CA ALA A 226 -1.84 -9.78 -7.14
C ALA A 226 -0.68 -9.64 -8.16
N ASP A 227 -0.36 -8.42 -8.58
CA ASP A 227 0.77 -8.08 -9.44
C ASP A 227 1.99 -7.67 -8.61
N ALA A 228 1.76 -7.35 -7.34
CA ALA A 228 2.78 -6.97 -6.39
C ALA A 228 2.39 -7.37 -4.97
N VAL A 229 3.38 -7.49 -4.11
CA VAL A 229 3.22 -7.81 -2.69
C VAL A 229 3.93 -6.77 -1.85
N LEU A 230 3.26 -6.31 -0.80
CA LEU A 230 3.77 -5.31 0.11
C LEU A 230 3.87 -5.90 1.52
N ALA A 231 5.00 -5.68 2.18
CA ALA A 231 5.21 -6.08 3.55
C ALA A 231 6.10 -5.07 4.31
N ALA A 232 5.99 -5.05 5.63
CA ALA A 232 6.69 -4.11 6.50
C ALA A 232 7.53 -4.82 7.56
N SER A 233 6.91 -5.31 8.65
CA SER A 233 7.58 -5.81 9.85
C SER A 233 8.60 -6.91 9.57
N VAL A 234 8.26 -7.85 8.70
CA VAL A 234 9.13 -8.99 8.35
C VAL A 234 10.47 -8.55 7.75
N PHE A 235 10.46 -7.44 6.99
CA PHE A 235 11.66 -6.84 6.42
C PHE A 235 12.38 -5.94 7.43
N HIS A 236 11.65 -5.12 8.21
CA HIS A 236 12.25 -4.21 9.18
C HIS A 236 13.02 -4.93 10.27
N PHE A 237 12.48 -6.05 10.75
CA PHE A 237 13.08 -6.84 11.82
C PHE A 237 14.00 -7.96 11.30
N GLY A 238 14.21 -8.05 9.97
CA GLY A 238 15.15 -8.99 9.37
C GLY A 238 14.74 -10.46 9.52
N GLU A 239 13.42 -10.74 9.57
CA GLU A 239 12.93 -12.13 9.61
C GLU A 239 13.29 -12.86 8.32
N PHE A 240 13.20 -12.16 7.19
CA PHE A 240 13.72 -12.56 5.87
C PHE A 240 13.92 -11.30 5.00
N THR A 241 14.57 -11.48 3.86
CA THR A 241 14.94 -10.41 2.94
C THR A 241 13.99 -10.32 1.73
N VAL A 242 14.08 -9.23 0.98
CA VAL A 242 13.41 -9.12 -0.34
C VAL A 242 13.90 -10.20 -1.30
N ASP A 243 15.20 -10.51 -1.28
CA ASP A 243 15.77 -11.57 -2.13
C ASP A 243 15.26 -12.97 -1.78
N ASP A 244 14.97 -13.25 -0.50
CA ASP A 244 14.35 -14.51 -0.09
C ASP A 244 12.95 -14.65 -0.71
N VAL A 245 12.13 -13.59 -0.66
CA VAL A 245 10.81 -13.56 -1.29
C VAL A 245 10.91 -13.73 -2.81
N LYS A 246 11.84 -13.02 -3.47
CA LYS A 246 12.05 -13.15 -4.92
C LYS A 246 12.49 -14.54 -5.30
N SER A 247 13.32 -15.18 -4.50
CA SER A 247 13.78 -16.55 -4.71
C SER A 247 12.62 -17.54 -4.62
N GLU A 248 11.75 -17.40 -3.65
CA GLU A 248 10.53 -18.21 -3.49
C GLU A 248 9.58 -18.03 -4.68
N LEU A 249 9.29 -16.78 -5.07
CA LEU A 249 8.45 -16.49 -6.23
C LEU A 249 9.03 -17.09 -7.50
N LYS A 250 10.34 -16.99 -7.71
CA LYS A 250 11.03 -17.58 -8.86
C LYS A 250 10.96 -19.10 -8.86
N ALA A 251 11.08 -19.75 -7.69
CA ALA A 251 10.98 -21.19 -7.55
C ALA A 251 9.58 -21.71 -7.98
N HIS A 252 8.55 -20.88 -7.81
CA HIS A 252 7.19 -21.15 -8.26
C HIS A 252 6.87 -20.66 -9.70
N GLY A 253 7.90 -20.23 -10.44
CA GLY A 253 7.78 -19.87 -11.86
C GLY A 253 7.28 -18.44 -12.11
N HIS A 254 7.18 -17.61 -11.10
CA HIS A 254 6.82 -16.20 -11.28
C HIS A 254 8.02 -15.39 -11.78
N PRO A 255 7.83 -14.50 -12.78
CA PRO A 255 8.87 -13.60 -13.21
C PRO A 255 9.15 -12.54 -12.12
N VAL A 256 10.39 -12.42 -11.69
CA VAL A 256 10.88 -11.40 -10.75
C VAL A 256 12.09 -10.69 -11.34
N ARG A 257 12.37 -9.47 -10.87
CA ARG A 257 13.56 -8.69 -11.27
C ARG A 257 14.77 -9.00 -10.41
#